data_df9f87cfb304839ddff0cf3fe4a2a0f5
#
_entry.id   df9f87cfb304839ddff0cf3fe4a2a0f5
#
_cell.length_a   1.000
_cell.length_b   1.000
_cell.length_c   1.000
_cell.angle_alpha   90.00
_cell.angle_beta   90.00
_cell.angle_gamma   90.00
#
_symmetry.space_group_name_H-M   'P 1'
#
loop_
_entity.id
_entity.type
_entity.pdbx_description
1 polymer ?
#
loop_
_entity_poly.entity_id
_entity_poly.type
_entity_poly.pdbx_seq_one_letter_code
_entity_poly.pdbx_strand_id
1 'polypeptide(L)'
;MKYLIIDGYNAICKIREFDVKKDISLEASRLVFIKALVDFRRRNQKFSKVIVVFDGKSEGLGLDREVYGDVEVLFSNKDKDADKVIVDILKISSGKNEITVSSDDNFIKNHTRVFGCQIMSVKELEDLISLKKKALRGKILEKELGNKDQDDITNELKKYWGVK
;
A
#
# COMPACT_ATOMS: atom_id res chain seq x y z
N MET A 1 -2.13 16.81 -9.24
CA MET A 1 -1.71 15.95 -8.11
C MET A 1 -1.47 14.54 -8.62
N LYS A 2 -0.53 13.82 -8.01
CA LYS A 2 -0.22 12.42 -8.38
C LYS A 2 -0.77 11.48 -7.33
N TYR A 3 -1.67 10.59 -7.74
CA TYR A 3 -2.30 9.60 -6.86
C TYR A 3 -1.79 8.20 -7.19
N LEU A 4 -1.60 7.41 -6.15
CA LEU A 4 -1.37 5.97 -6.25
C LEU A 4 -2.59 5.25 -5.70
N ILE A 5 -3.25 4.45 -6.53
CA ILE A 5 -4.38 3.60 -6.14
C ILE A 5 -3.91 2.16 -6.12
N ILE A 6 -4.17 1.45 -5.04
CA ILE A 6 -3.70 0.09 -4.83
C ILE A 6 -4.89 -0.84 -4.60
N ASP A 7 -4.94 -1.94 -5.33
CA ASP A 7 -5.81 -3.08 -5.04
C ASP A 7 -5.23 -3.85 -3.84
N GLY A 8 -5.82 -3.64 -2.66
CA GLY A 8 -5.24 -4.04 -1.39
C GLY A 8 -5.02 -5.54 -1.25
N TYR A 9 -6.03 -6.36 -1.52
CA TYR A 9 -5.88 -7.82 -1.40
C TYR A 9 -5.02 -8.43 -2.49
N ASN A 10 -5.05 -7.91 -3.71
CA ASN A 10 -4.14 -8.32 -4.76
C ASN A 10 -2.68 -8.09 -4.35
N ALA A 11 -2.38 -6.93 -3.77
CA ALA A 11 -1.06 -6.62 -3.24
C ALA A 11 -0.66 -7.54 -2.07
N ILE A 12 -1.53 -7.70 -1.07
CA ILE A 12 -1.26 -8.55 0.11
C ILE A 12 -1.01 -10.00 -0.30
N CYS A 13 -1.81 -10.55 -1.23
CA CYS A 13 -1.67 -11.92 -1.69
C CYS A 13 -0.38 -12.18 -2.47
N LYS A 14 0.11 -11.21 -3.20
CA LYS A 14 1.26 -11.35 -4.09
C LYS A 14 2.58 -10.88 -3.51
N ILE A 15 2.56 -9.95 -2.59
CA ILE A 15 3.77 -9.51 -1.88
C ILE A 15 4.06 -10.50 -0.75
N ARG A 16 5.11 -11.26 -0.92
CA ARG A 16 5.48 -12.37 -0.01
C ARG A 16 5.58 -11.93 1.46
N GLU A 17 6.09 -10.75 1.72
CA GLU A 17 6.24 -10.23 3.09
C GLU A 17 4.89 -10.10 3.81
N PHE A 18 3.83 -9.73 3.10
CA PHE A 18 2.50 -9.55 3.68
C PHE A 18 1.67 -10.82 3.66
N ASP A 19 1.90 -11.71 2.69
CA ASP A 19 1.19 -12.97 2.58
C ASP A 19 1.47 -13.91 3.77
N VAL A 20 2.69 -13.93 4.27
CA VAL A 20 3.06 -14.68 5.48
C VAL A 20 2.22 -14.27 6.70
N LYS A 21 1.80 -13.02 6.77
CA LYS A 21 0.97 -12.50 7.87
C LYS A 21 -0.50 -12.94 7.77
N LYS A 22 -0.96 -13.37 6.61
CA LYS A 22 -2.30 -13.94 6.43
C LYS A 22 -2.55 -15.18 7.27
N ASP A 23 -1.52 -15.96 7.56
CA ASP A 23 -1.61 -17.14 8.42
C ASP A 23 -2.05 -16.80 9.85
N ILE A 24 -1.86 -15.53 10.26
CA ILE A 24 -2.28 -15.03 11.57
C ILE A 24 -3.73 -14.53 11.51
N SER A 25 -3.98 -13.53 10.70
CA SER A 25 -5.32 -13.04 10.35
C SER A 25 -5.24 -12.09 9.15
N LEU A 26 -6.31 -12.02 8.39
CA LEU A 26 -6.40 -11.09 7.27
C LEU A 26 -6.36 -9.62 7.73
N GLU A 27 -6.98 -9.34 8.87
CA GLU A 27 -6.96 -8.02 9.50
C GLU A 27 -5.54 -7.60 9.91
N ALA A 28 -4.78 -8.49 10.52
CA ALA A 28 -3.38 -8.23 10.86
C ALA A 28 -2.53 -7.96 9.61
N SER A 29 -2.73 -8.70 8.54
CA SER A 29 -2.05 -8.49 7.25
C SER A 29 -2.38 -7.10 6.66
N ARG A 30 -3.64 -6.68 6.71
CA ARG A 30 -4.06 -5.33 6.28
C ARG A 30 -3.35 -4.24 7.07
N LEU A 31 -3.33 -4.36 8.40
CA LEU A 31 -2.69 -3.36 9.26
C LEU A 31 -1.18 -3.25 9.01
N VAL A 32 -0.49 -4.36 8.83
CA VAL A 32 0.94 -4.36 8.50
C VAL A 32 1.19 -3.70 7.14
N PHE A 33 0.36 -4.00 6.16
CA PHE A 33 0.44 -3.40 4.83
C PHE A 33 0.17 -1.89 4.86
N ILE A 34 -0.86 -1.45 5.57
CA ILE A 34 -1.20 -0.03 5.74
C ILE A 34 -0.03 0.71 6.41
N LYS A 35 0.56 0.16 7.46
CA LYS A 35 1.75 0.75 8.10
C LYS A 35 2.92 0.90 7.14
N ALA A 36 3.18 -0.11 6.32
CA ALA A 36 4.23 -0.06 5.31
C ALA A 36 3.98 1.05 4.28
N LEU A 37 2.73 1.26 3.89
CA LEU A 37 2.34 2.34 2.96
C LEU A 37 2.44 3.73 3.60
N VAL A 38 2.08 3.87 4.86
CA VAL A 38 2.25 5.13 5.60
C VAL A 38 3.74 5.51 5.67
N ASP A 39 4.59 4.54 5.99
CA ASP A 39 6.04 4.76 6.03
C ASP A 39 6.60 5.07 4.65
N PHE A 40 6.15 4.37 3.63
CA PHE A 40 6.51 4.65 2.24
C PHE A 40 6.11 6.08 1.85
N ARG A 41 4.89 6.49 2.14
CA ARG A 41 4.40 7.83 1.78
C ARG A 41 5.18 8.95 2.49
N ARG A 42 5.55 8.76 3.74
CA ARG A 42 6.36 9.73 4.50
C ARG A 42 7.74 9.97 3.86
N ARG A 43 8.33 8.94 3.28
CA ARG A 43 9.67 9.01 2.69
C ARG A 43 9.67 9.33 1.22
N ASN A 44 8.58 9.06 0.54
CA ASN A 44 8.46 9.25 -0.90
C ASN A 44 7.37 10.28 -1.20
N GLN A 45 7.80 11.44 -1.70
CA GLN A 45 6.90 12.52 -2.05
C GLN A 45 6.46 12.49 -3.52
N LYS A 46 6.77 11.41 -4.26
CA LYS A 46 6.34 11.24 -5.65
C LYS A 46 4.81 11.28 -5.78
N PHE A 47 4.11 10.65 -4.84
CA PHE A 47 2.66 10.64 -4.80
C PHE A 47 2.16 11.59 -3.72
N SER A 48 1.22 12.46 -4.06
CA SER A 48 0.57 13.34 -3.08
C SER A 48 -0.45 12.61 -2.22
N LYS A 49 -1.02 11.51 -2.74
CA LYS A 49 -2.01 10.69 -2.04
C LYS A 49 -1.86 9.22 -2.42
N VAL A 50 -2.03 8.35 -1.43
CA VAL A 50 -2.11 6.90 -1.62
C VAL A 50 -3.50 6.43 -1.19
N ILE A 51 -4.19 5.72 -2.06
CA ILE A 51 -5.52 5.15 -1.80
C ILE A 51 -5.41 3.64 -1.93
N VAL A 52 -5.79 2.92 -0.88
CA VAL A 52 -5.86 1.46 -0.87
C VAL A 52 -7.32 1.05 -0.82
N VAL A 53 -7.71 0.15 -1.69
CA VAL A 53 -9.07 -0.38 -1.74
C VAL A 53 -9.07 -1.86 -1.36
N PHE A 54 -9.83 -2.21 -0.35
CA PHE A 54 -10.06 -3.58 0.08
C PHE A 54 -11.50 -4.01 -0.18
N ASP A 55 -11.69 -5.28 -0.53
CA ASP A 55 -13.01 -5.88 -0.45
C ASP A 55 -13.44 -5.94 1.02
N GLY A 56 -14.52 -5.25 1.34
CA GLY A 56 -15.05 -5.17 2.68
C GLY A 56 -16.31 -5.99 2.85
N LYS A 57 -16.57 -6.41 4.08
CA LYS A 57 -17.86 -6.92 4.52
C LYS A 57 -18.61 -5.84 5.29
N SER A 58 -18.57 -4.60 4.82
CA SER A 58 -19.33 -3.54 5.44
C SER A 58 -20.81 -3.85 5.32
N GLU A 59 -21.51 -3.88 6.42
CA GLU A 59 -22.97 -4.05 6.47
C GLU A 59 -23.71 -2.74 6.18
N GLY A 60 -22.98 -1.64 6.06
CA GLY A 60 -23.52 -0.30 5.82
C GLY A 60 -23.78 0.00 4.34
N LEU A 61 -24.63 0.99 4.12
CA LEU A 61 -24.85 1.61 2.82
C LEU A 61 -23.71 2.61 2.56
N GLY A 62 -22.73 2.25 1.75
CA GLY A 62 -21.66 3.14 1.33
C GLY A 62 -20.24 2.56 1.51
N LEU A 63 -19.26 3.37 1.17
CA LEU A 63 -17.86 3.03 1.34
C LEU A 63 -17.40 3.37 2.76
N ASP A 64 -16.89 2.39 3.48
CA ASP A 64 -16.17 2.67 4.71
C ASP A 64 -14.80 3.25 4.37
N ARG A 65 -14.46 4.34 5.02
CA ARG A 65 -13.23 5.08 4.78
C ARG A 65 -12.47 5.27 6.08
N GLU A 66 -11.20 4.92 6.05
CA GLU A 66 -10.26 5.21 7.12
C GLU A 66 -9.09 6.02 6.56
N VAL A 67 -8.51 6.90 7.36
CA VAL A 67 -7.40 7.76 6.96
C VAL A 67 -6.25 7.59 7.94
N TYR A 68 -5.08 7.27 7.40
CA TYR A 68 -3.82 7.13 8.13
C TYR A 68 -2.79 8.10 7.52
N GLY A 69 -2.73 9.34 8.05
CA GLY A 69 -1.90 10.38 7.46
C GLY A 69 -2.33 10.70 6.02
N ASP A 70 -1.45 10.51 5.06
CA ASP A 70 -1.72 10.71 3.62
C ASP A 70 -2.18 9.43 2.90
N VAL A 71 -2.45 8.36 3.64
CA VAL A 71 -2.96 7.10 3.13
C VAL A 71 -4.45 6.98 3.46
N GLU A 72 -5.25 6.86 2.43
CA GLU A 72 -6.70 6.63 2.53
C GLU A 72 -7.00 5.15 2.27
N VAL A 73 -7.73 4.52 3.16
CA VAL A 73 -8.14 3.13 3.05
C VAL A 73 -9.65 3.08 2.83
N LEU A 74 -10.07 2.46 1.74
CA LEU A 74 -11.46 2.29 1.38
C LEU A 74 -11.84 0.81 1.45
N PHE A 75 -12.99 0.52 2.04
CA PHE A 75 -13.59 -0.82 2.04
C PHE A 75 -14.83 -0.80 1.18
N SER A 76 -14.89 -1.70 0.20
CA SER A 76 -16.10 -1.88 -0.59
C SER A 76 -17.22 -2.50 0.25
N ASN A 77 -18.46 -2.27 -0.14
CA ASN A 77 -19.61 -2.91 0.48
C ASN A 77 -19.98 -4.21 -0.26
N LYS A 78 -21.06 -4.86 0.19
CA LYS A 78 -21.55 -6.12 -0.42
C LYS A 78 -21.99 -5.96 -1.88
N ASP A 79 -22.37 -4.76 -2.30
CA ASP A 79 -22.92 -4.47 -3.62
C ASP A 79 -21.84 -4.11 -4.66
N LYS A 80 -20.66 -3.70 -4.23
CA LYS A 80 -19.55 -3.34 -5.11
C LYS A 80 -18.25 -3.98 -4.67
N ASP A 81 -17.61 -4.70 -5.57
CA ASP A 81 -16.28 -5.22 -5.38
C ASP A 81 -15.23 -4.10 -5.37
N ALA A 82 -14.05 -4.35 -4.81
CA ALA A 82 -12.93 -3.42 -4.85
C ALA A 82 -12.59 -2.96 -6.27
N ASP A 83 -12.69 -3.85 -7.25
CA ASP A 83 -12.47 -3.57 -8.67
C ASP A 83 -13.37 -2.44 -9.18
N LYS A 84 -14.65 -2.51 -8.88
CA LYS A 84 -15.63 -1.48 -9.27
C LYS A 84 -15.40 -0.16 -8.56
N VAL A 85 -14.99 -0.20 -7.29
CA VAL A 85 -14.63 1.01 -6.54
C VAL A 85 -13.43 1.70 -7.17
N ILE A 86 -12.41 0.95 -7.56
CA ILE A 86 -11.23 1.49 -8.25
C ILE A 86 -11.64 2.14 -9.57
N VAL A 87 -12.46 1.48 -10.37
CA VAL A 87 -12.96 2.02 -11.65
C VAL A 87 -13.77 3.31 -11.43
N ASP A 88 -14.60 3.37 -10.41
CA ASP A 88 -15.37 4.59 -10.10
C ASP A 88 -14.46 5.76 -9.70
N ILE A 89 -13.40 5.50 -8.95
CA ILE A 89 -12.39 6.52 -8.63
C ILE A 89 -11.70 7.01 -9.90
N LEU A 90 -11.35 6.12 -10.81
CA LEU A 90 -10.76 6.48 -12.10
C LEU A 90 -11.69 7.37 -12.93
N LYS A 91 -12.97 7.05 -13.01
CA LYS A 91 -13.98 7.86 -13.72
C LYS A 91 -14.05 9.30 -13.21
N ILE A 92 -13.99 9.46 -11.90
CA ILE A 92 -14.14 10.77 -11.23
C ILE A 92 -12.84 11.58 -11.30
N SER A 93 -11.70 10.93 -11.16
CA SER A 93 -10.43 11.58 -10.84
C SER A 93 -9.45 11.66 -12.01
N SER A 94 -9.57 10.83 -13.05
CA SER A 94 -8.58 10.73 -14.13
C SER A 94 -8.42 12.01 -14.97
N GLY A 95 -9.47 12.79 -15.10
CA GLY A 95 -9.41 14.06 -15.83
C GLY A 95 -8.74 15.21 -15.05
N LYS A 96 -8.53 15.05 -13.76
CA LYS A 96 -8.04 16.11 -12.86
C LYS A 96 -6.67 15.82 -12.25
N ASN A 97 -6.29 14.54 -12.19
CA ASN A 97 -5.11 14.08 -11.50
C ASN A 97 -4.34 13.06 -12.35
N GLU A 98 -3.04 13.02 -12.15
CA GLU A 98 -2.18 11.95 -12.67
C GLU A 98 -2.31 10.73 -11.74
N ILE A 99 -2.85 9.64 -12.27
CA ILE A 99 -3.16 8.44 -11.48
C ILE A 99 -2.30 7.28 -11.94
N THR A 100 -1.71 6.59 -10.97
CA THR A 100 -1.07 5.28 -11.13
C THR A 100 -1.88 4.25 -10.36
N VAL A 101 -2.25 3.15 -11.00
CA VAL A 101 -2.98 2.05 -10.37
C VAL A 101 -2.06 0.84 -10.25
N SER A 102 -1.94 0.30 -9.05
CA SER A 102 -1.19 -0.94 -8.81
C SER A 102 -2.14 -2.12 -8.63
N SER A 103 -2.17 -2.98 -9.63
CA SER A 103 -2.88 -4.25 -9.63
C SER A 103 -2.37 -5.13 -10.78
N ASP A 104 -2.40 -6.43 -10.59
CA ASP A 104 -2.14 -7.42 -11.65
C ASP A 104 -3.44 -7.98 -12.26
N ASP A 105 -4.59 -7.57 -11.77
CA ASP A 105 -5.90 -7.95 -12.29
C ASP A 105 -6.15 -7.33 -13.68
N ASN A 106 -6.52 -8.16 -14.66
CA ASN A 106 -6.73 -7.73 -16.02
C ASN A 106 -7.91 -6.77 -16.19
N PHE A 107 -8.97 -6.93 -15.42
CA PHE A 107 -10.12 -6.04 -15.44
C PHE A 107 -9.70 -4.61 -15.05
N ILE A 108 -8.99 -4.48 -13.94
CA ILE A 108 -8.47 -3.19 -13.46
C ILE A 108 -7.49 -2.59 -14.46
N LYS A 109 -6.55 -3.38 -14.98
CA LYS A 109 -5.56 -2.94 -15.96
C LYS A 109 -6.21 -2.40 -17.23
N ASN A 110 -7.22 -3.08 -17.75
CA ASN A 110 -7.93 -2.66 -18.95
C ASN A 110 -8.67 -1.32 -18.74
N HIS A 111 -9.37 -1.17 -17.61
CA HIS A 111 -10.03 0.10 -17.27
C HIS A 111 -9.01 1.22 -17.05
N THR A 112 -7.89 0.93 -16.39
CA THR A 112 -6.82 1.91 -16.19
C THR A 112 -6.31 2.46 -17.52
N ARG A 113 -6.13 1.60 -18.52
CA ARG A 113 -5.73 2.02 -19.88
C ARG A 113 -6.79 2.88 -20.55
N VAL A 114 -8.06 2.49 -20.44
CA VAL A 114 -9.18 3.26 -21.03
C VAL A 114 -9.22 4.69 -20.50
N PHE A 115 -8.95 4.89 -19.23
CA PHE A 115 -8.89 6.23 -18.62
C PHE A 115 -7.55 6.95 -18.81
N GLY A 116 -6.61 6.38 -19.55
CA GLY A 116 -5.31 6.99 -19.80
C GLY A 116 -4.42 7.10 -18.57
N CYS A 117 -4.65 6.26 -17.55
CA CYS A 117 -3.89 6.22 -16.31
C CYS A 117 -2.71 5.25 -16.42
N GLN A 118 -1.73 5.42 -15.55
CA GLN A 118 -0.55 4.56 -15.49
C GLN A 118 -0.84 3.28 -14.72
N ILE A 119 -0.22 2.19 -15.15
CA ILE A 119 -0.30 0.88 -14.50
C ILE A 119 1.04 0.59 -13.83
N MET A 120 0.96 0.14 -12.59
CA MET A 120 2.09 -0.39 -11.84
C MET A 120 1.78 -1.83 -11.46
N SER A 121 2.67 -2.76 -11.78
CA SER A 121 2.52 -4.14 -11.32
C SER A 121 2.69 -4.23 -9.80
N VAL A 122 2.17 -5.29 -9.21
CA VAL A 122 2.38 -5.54 -7.76
C VAL A 122 3.86 -5.74 -7.46
N LYS A 123 4.63 -6.32 -8.39
CA LYS A 123 6.09 -6.45 -8.25
C LYS A 123 6.81 -5.10 -8.24
N GLU A 124 6.41 -4.18 -9.10
CA GLU A 124 6.94 -2.81 -9.09
C GLU A 124 6.60 -2.09 -7.79
N LEU A 125 5.38 -2.26 -7.26
CA LEU A 125 4.97 -1.74 -5.97
C LEU A 125 5.82 -2.32 -4.84
N GLU A 126 6.03 -3.63 -4.83
CA GLU A 126 6.89 -4.32 -3.86
C GLU A 126 8.31 -3.75 -3.87
N ASP A 127 8.90 -3.61 -5.05
CA ASP A 127 10.25 -3.05 -5.21
C ASP A 127 10.31 -1.60 -4.73
N LEU A 128 9.30 -0.81 -5.02
CA LEU A 128 9.21 0.59 -4.59
C LEU A 128 9.14 0.74 -3.05
N ILE A 129 8.40 -0.12 -2.38
CA ILE A 129 8.33 -0.18 -0.91
C ILE A 129 9.63 -0.72 -0.33
N SER A 130 10.19 -1.78 -0.92
CA SER A 130 11.36 -2.51 -0.41
C SER A 130 12.68 -1.78 -0.63
N LEU A 131 12.85 -1.02 -1.72
CA LEU A 131 14.07 -0.27 -2.02
C LEU A 131 14.45 0.67 -0.87
N LYS A 132 13.49 1.29 -0.23
CA LYS A 132 13.74 2.17 0.92
C LYS A 132 14.01 1.42 2.22
N LYS A 133 13.43 0.24 2.39
CA LYS A 133 13.81 -0.67 3.49
C LYS A 133 15.26 -1.13 3.36
N LYS A 134 15.69 -1.49 2.15
CA LYS A 134 17.10 -1.88 1.88
C LYS A 134 18.07 -0.73 2.13
N ALA A 135 17.73 0.48 1.68
CA ALA A 135 18.55 1.68 1.90
C ALA A 135 18.65 2.02 3.39
N LEU A 136 17.58 1.85 4.15
CA LEU A 136 17.59 2.06 5.60
C LEU A 136 18.40 0.97 6.32
N ARG A 137 18.26 -0.29 5.93
CA ARG A 137 19.10 -1.39 6.44
C ARG A 137 20.59 -1.14 6.13
N GLY A 138 20.92 -0.67 4.93
CA GLY A 138 22.27 -0.28 4.55
C GLY A 138 22.82 0.82 5.44
N LYS A 139 22.06 1.88 5.67
CA LYS A 139 22.44 2.99 6.57
C LYS A 139 22.59 2.55 8.04
N ILE A 140 21.73 1.63 8.49
CA ILE A 140 21.83 1.04 9.84
C ILE A 140 23.09 0.20 9.94
N LEU A 141 23.38 -0.66 8.96
CA LEU A 141 24.59 -1.49 8.92
C LEU A 141 25.87 -0.65 8.84
N GLU A 142 25.89 0.43 8.07
CA GLU A 142 27.04 1.36 8.02
C GLU A 142 27.24 2.07 9.36
N LYS A 143 26.17 2.39 10.06
CA LYS A 143 26.21 2.99 11.39
C LYS A 143 26.64 1.97 12.46
N GLU A 144 26.31 0.68 12.27
CA GLU A 144 26.74 -0.43 13.13
C GLU A 144 28.22 -0.72 13.06
N LEU A 145 28.81 -0.67 11.87
CA LEU A 145 30.26 -0.82 11.68
C LEU A 145 31.05 0.30 12.36
N GLY A 146 30.37 1.41 12.74
CA GLY A 146 30.91 2.54 13.46
C GLY A 146 30.65 2.58 14.97
N ASN A 147 29.67 1.83 15.53
CA ASN A 147 29.31 1.88 16.95
C ASN A 147 28.69 0.56 17.46
N LYS A 148 29.21 0.11 18.59
CA LYS A 148 29.05 -1.23 19.19
C LYS A 148 27.77 -1.48 20.01
N ASP A 149 26.63 -0.87 19.77
CA ASP A 149 25.42 -1.16 20.56
C ASP A 149 24.39 -1.93 19.74
N GLN A 150 24.46 -3.26 19.82
CA GLN A 150 23.51 -4.19 19.20
C GLN A 150 22.07 -4.04 19.76
N ASP A 151 21.92 -3.61 21.00
CA ASP A 151 20.60 -3.49 21.65
C ASP A 151 19.81 -2.30 21.11
N ASP A 152 20.43 -1.18 20.84
CA ASP A 152 19.78 0.01 20.27
C ASP A 152 19.24 -0.23 18.87
N ILE A 153 19.96 -1.02 18.07
CA ILE A 153 19.60 -1.35 16.69
C ILE A 153 18.40 -2.31 16.67
N THR A 154 18.39 -3.30 17.54
CA THR A 154 17.26 -4.22 17.67
C THR A 154 15.99 -3.48 18.11
N ASN A 155 16.12 -2.47 18.98
CA ASN A 155 15.01 -1.63 19.40
C ASN A 155 14.54 -0.67 18.31
N GLU A 156 15.44 -0.05 17.54
CA GLU A 156 15.08 0.77 16.38
C GLU A 156 14.42 -0.05 15.29
N LEU A 157 14.91 -1.25 15.00
CA LEU A 157 14.29 -2.18 14.06
C LEU A 157 12.89 -2.63 14.52
N LYS A 158 12.73 -2.95 15.79
CA LYS A 158 11.41 -3.29 16.37
C LYS A 158 10.45 -2.11 16.26
N LYS A 159 10.88 -0.91 16.57
CA LYS A 159 10.10 0.30 16.44
C LYS A 159 9.71 0.59 14.99
N TYR A 160 10.65 0.37 14.07
CA TYR A 160 10.45 0.55 12.63
C TYR A 160 9.47 -0.46 12.03
N TRP A 161 9.53 -1.71 12.49
CA TRP A 161 8.66 -2.80 12.03
C TRP A 161 7.30 -2.82 12.73
N GLY A 162 7.07 -1.97 13.72
CA GLY A 162 5.86 -2.01 14.54
C GLY A 162 5.70 -3.30 15.34
N VAL A 163 6.77 -4.02 15.57
CA VAL A 163 6.81 -5.21 16.42
C VAL A 163 7.12 -4.75 17.84
N LYS A 164 6.17 -4.95 18.71
CA LYS A 164 6.37 -4.69 20.15
C LYS A 164 7.26 -5.75 20.78
#